data_04d8096c4b44c0261c7e4ad50354ad24
#
_entry.id   04d8096c4b44c0261c7e4ad50354ad24
#
_cell.length_a   1.000
_cell.length_b   1.000
_cell.length_c   1.000
_cell.angle_alpha   90.00
_cell.angle_beta   90.00
_cell.angle_gamma   90.00
#
_symmetry.space_group_name_H-M   'P 1'
#
loop_
_entity.id
_entity.type
_entity.pdbx_description
1 polymer ?
#
loop_
_entity_poly.entity_id
_entity_poly.type
_entity_poly.pdbx_seq_one_letter_code
_entity_poly.pdbx_strand_id
1 'polypeptide(L)'
;LLRIVFQDLRRTGRLDLEAVEMAMRAAMHQAGAAALSQLLRCERPGSDKREVPCPCGQRAHYREMRSRRVLTAVGEVQFLRPWYLCPQCHSGQFPADAALDLENTDLSPGVRRMLALVGSETSFDHGRQQIELLAGLQVTTKAVERTAESIGADIAGCEQTAVEQALQLHLPIMVGEPIPILYVQMDGTGVPVVKKETEGRTGKVD
;
A
#
# COMPACT_ATOMS: atom_id res chain seq x y z
N LEU A 1 4.66 26.62 -11.75
CA LEU A 1 3.48 26.25 -12.50
C LEU A 1 2.43 27.37 -12.50
N LEU A 2 1.87 27.81 -11.39
CA LEU A 2 0.85 28.88 -11.32
C LEU A 2 1.30 30.18 -12.03
N ARG A 3 2.57 30.58 -11.88
CA ARG A 3 3.10 31.76 -12.60
C ARG A 3 3.04 31.61 -14.11
N ILE A 4 3.28 30.43 -14.65
CA ILE A 4 3.26 30.16 -16.10
C ILE A 4 1.82 30.30 -16.61
N VAL A 5 0.84 29.70 -15.91
CA VAL A 5 -0.57 29.77 -16.28
C VAL A 5 -1.06 31.22 -16.25
N PHE A 6 -0.73 32.00 -15.23
CA PHE A 6 -1.11 33.44 -15.17
C PHE A 6 -0.39 34.30 -16.20
N GLN A 7 0.83 33.97 -16.57
CA GLN A 7 1.52 34.67 -17.67
C GLN A 7 0.88 34.38 -19.01
N ASP A 8 0.43 33.17 -19.25
CA ASP A 8 -0.24 32.78 -20.48
C ASP A 8 -1.62 33.41 -20.59
N LEU A 9 -2.40 33.49 -19.51
CA LEU A 9 -3.64 34.23 -19.43
C LEU A 9 -3.46 35.71 -19.80
N ARG A 10 -2.40 36.37 -19.29
CA ARG A 10 -2.10 37.78 -19.61
C ARG A 10 -1.71 37.96 -21.07
N ARG A 11 -1.09 36.97 -21.68
CA ARG A 11 -0.63 37.02 -23.08
C ARG A 11 -1.74 36.73 -24.08
N THR A 12 -2.57 35.72 -23.79
CA THR A 12 -3.56 35.20 -24.74
C THR A 12 -4.98 35.70 -24.49
N GLY A 13 -5.24 36.24 -23.31
CA GLY A 13 -6.59 36.66 -22.88
C GLY A 13 -7.56 35.49 -22.68
N ARG A 14 -7.07 34.23 -22.78
CA ARG A 14 -7.86 33.01 -22.58
C ARG A 14 -7.32 32.24 -21.37
N LEU A 15 -8.25 31.77 -20.54
CA LEU A 15 -7.96 30.93 -19.42
C LEU A 15 -8.16 29.45 -19.85
N ASP A 16 -7.09 28.66 -19.82
CA ASP A 16 -7.18 27.21 -19.89
C ASP A 16 -7.53 26.69 -18.49
N LEU A 17 -8.80 26.35 -18.27
CA LEU A 17 -9.28 25.93 -16.96
C LEU A 17 -8.64 24.60 -16.53
N GLU A 18 -8.46 23.64 -17.46
CA GLU A 18 -7.82 22.37 -17.15
C GLU A 18 -6.38 22.57 -16.67
N ALA A 19 -5.60 23.40 -17.35
CA ALA A 19 -4.24 23.72 -16.93
C ALA A 19 -4.20 24.38 -15.55
N VAL A 20 -5.17 25.26 -15.23
CA VAL A 20 -5.31 25.87 -13.91
C VAL A 20 -5.62 24.82 -12.84
N GLU A 21 -6.58 23.95 -13.07
CA GLU A 21 -6.96 22.88 -12.14
C GLU A 21 -5.79 21.95 -11.85
N MET A 22 -5.06 21.52 -12.87
CA MET A 22 -3.86 20.67 -12.69
C MET A 22 -2.76 21.39 -11.92
N ALA A 23 -2.54 22.68 -12.18
CA ALA A 23 -1.56 23.48 -11.45
C ALA A 23 -1.96 23.68 -9.98
N MET A 24 -3.25 23.89 -9.70
CA MET A 24 -3.77 23.99 -8.33
C MET A 24 -3.65 22.66 -7.59
N ARG A 25 -4.01 21.55 -8.23
CA ARG A 25 -3.83 20.21 -7.65
C ARG A 25 -2.37 19.93 -7.28
N ALA A 26 -1.44 20.23 -8.18
CA ALA A 26 -0.03 20.08 -7.91
C ALA A 26 0.45 20.95 -6.72
N ALA A 27 -0.04 22.19 -6.62
CA ALA A 27 0.29 23.07 -5.50
C ALA A 27 -0.29 22.54 -4.17
N MET A 28 -1.51 21.99 -4.19
CA MET A 28 -2.14 21.36 -3.02
C MET A 28 -1.36 20.11 -2.57
N HIS A 29 -0.91 19.28 -3.50
CA HIS A 29 -0.05 18.14 -3.18
C HIS A 29 1.26 18.60 -2.52
N GLN A 30 1.94 19.62 -3.05
CA GLN A 30 3.15 20.15 -2.44
C GLN A 30 2.91 20.69 -1.02
N ALA A 31 1.83 21.43 -0.82
CA ALA A 31 1.47 21.93 0.50
C ALA A 31 1.11 20.78 1.47
N GLY A 32 0.33 19.82 1.01
CA GLY A 32 -0.04 18.64 1.80
C GLY A 32 1.19 17.78 2.18
N ALA A 33 2.09 17.55 1.22
CA ALA A 33 3.33 16.82 1.48
C ALA A 33 4.24 17.55 2.47
N ALA A 34 4.35 18.89 2.37
CA ALA A 34 5.11 19.69 3.32
C ALA A 34 4.50 19.63 4.74
N ALA A 35 3.19 19.76 4.87
CA ALA A 35 2.49 19.64 6.13
C ALA A 35 2.67 18.25 6.76
N LEU A 36 2.48 17.19 5.96
CA LEU A 36 2.65 15.81 6.41
C LEU A 36 4.11 15.52 6.81
N SER A 37 5.09 16.06 6.10
CA SER A 37 6.51 15.96 6.47
C SER A 37 6.81 16.56 7.85
N GLN A 38 6.12 17.64 8.22
CA GLN A 38 6.25 18.24 9.56
C GLN A 38 5.58 17.37 10.63
N LEU A 39 4.39 16.84 10.35
CA LEU A 39 3.65 15.97 11.27
C LEU A 39 4.39 14.65 11.54
N LEU A 40 5.04 14.06 10.52
CA LEU A 40 5.78 12.81 10.64
C LEU A 40 7.20 12.98 11.20
N ARG A 41 7.63 14.18 11.47
CA ARG A 41 8.96 14.44 11.99
C ARG A 41 9.12 13.85 13.40
N CYS A 42 9.93 12.80 13.49
CA CYS A 42 10.29 12.23 14.78
C CYS A 42 11.31 13.13 15.50
N GLU A 43 11.13 13.27 16.79
CA GLU A 43 12.14 13.89 17.66
C GLU A 43 13.28 12.91 17.93
N ARG A 44 14.45 13.46 18.31
CA ARG A 44 15.55 12.64 18.79
C ARG A 44 15.13 11.94 20.08
N PRO A 45 15.38 10.63 20.21
CA PRO A 45 15.07 9.91 21.45
C PRO A 45 15.76 10.52 22.65
N GLY A 46 14.98 10.80 23.70
CA GLY A 46 15.52 11.14 25.04
C GLY A 46 16.32 9.97 25.63
N SER A 47 16.87 10.18 26.82
CA SER A 47 17.69 9.16 27.51
C SER A 47 16.93 7.85 27.76
N ASP A 48 15.62 7.93 27.97
CA ASP A 48 14.68 6.82 28.23
C ASP A 48 14.33 5.99 27.00
N LYS A 49 14.50 6.56 25.80
CA LYS A 49 14.15 5.93 24.50
C LYS A 49 15.36 5.62 23.61
N ARG A 50 16.55 5.55 24.21
CA ARG A 50 17.77 5.24 23.46
C ARG A 50 17.97 3.76 23.17
N GLU A 51 17.13 2.91 23.72
CA GLU A 51 17.16 1.47 23.53
C GLU A 51 15.80 0.92 23.14
N VAL A 52 15.77 -0.03 22.21
CA VAL A 52 14.57 -0.75 21.79
C VAL A 52 14.83 -2.26 21.80
N PRO A 53 13.81 -3.10 22.02
CA PRO A 53 13.97 -4.55 21.96
C PRO A 53 14.43 -4.97 20.57
N CYS A 54 15.32 -5.96 20.51
CA CYS A 54 15.74 -6.58 19.26
C CYS A 54 15.15 -8.00 19.16
N PRO A 55 14.77 -8.47 17.97
CA PRO A 55 14.27 -9.83 17.76
C PRO A 55 15.24 -10.94 18.24
N CYS A 56 16.55 -10.66 18.35
CA CYS A 56 17.52 -11.61 18.88
C CYS A 56 17.51 -11.71 20.43
N GLY A 57 16.57 -11.04 21.12
CA GLY A 57 16.45 -11.02 22.57
C GLY A 57 17.32 -9.98 23.28
N GLN A 58 18.19 -9.27 22.57
CA GLN A 58 19.04 -8.21 23.09
C GLN A 58 18.41 -6.83 22.88
N ARG A 59 19.14 -5.75 23.24
CA ARG A 59 18.70 -4.37 22.99
C ARG A 59 19.47 -3.73 21.84
N ALA A 60 18.74 -3.10 20.93
CA ALA A 60 19.31 -2.23 19.91
C ALA A 60 19.42 -0.80 20.44
N HIS A 61 20.54 -0.15 20.18
CA HIS A 61 20.84 1.19 20.68
C HIS A 61 20.65 2.24 19.59
N TYR A 62 20.09 3.40 19.96
CA TYR A 62 20.01 4.55 19.07
C TYR A 62 21.39 4.96 18.53
N ARG A 63 21.48 5.23 17.26
CA ARG A 63 22.69 5.68 16.58
C ARG A 63 22.55 7.07 16.04
N GLU A 64 21.58 7.29 15.16
CA GLU A 64 21.42 8.56 14.44
C GLU A 64 19.99 8.73 13.91
N MET A 65 19.66 9.93 13.46
CA MET A 65 18.46 10.20 12.69
C MET A 65 18.73 9.92 11.21
N ARG A 66 17.88 9.14 10.57
CA ARG A 66 17.95 8.83 9.13
C ARG A 66 16.73 9.34 8.38
N SER A 67 16.98 9.90 7.20
CA SER A 67 15.92 10.34 6.31
C SER A 67 15.20 9.15 5.68
N ARG A 68 13.88 9.30 5.53
CA ARG A 68 13.01 8.39 4.78
C ARG A 68 12.21 9.19 3.77
N ARG A 69 12.05 8.66 2.55
CA ARG A 69 11.09 9.14 1.57
C ARG A 69 9.96 8.14 1.44
N VAL A 70 8.74 8.64 1.33
CA VAL A 70 7.52 7.82 1.19
C VAL A 70 6.59 8.53 0.23
N LEU A 71 6.08 7.80 -0.76
CA LEU A 71 5.00 8.28 -1.60
C LEU A 71 3.69 8.13 -0.84
N THR A 72 2.99 9.25 -0.66
CA THR A 72 1.70 9.32 0.05
C THR A 72 0.61 9.81 -0.88
N ALA A 73 -0.64 9.71 -0.44
CA ALA A 73 -1.80 10.23 -1.20
C ALA A 73 -1.73 11.74 -1.49
N VAL A 74 -0.92 12.48 -0.76
CA VAL A 74 -0.68 13.93 -0.96
C VAL A 74 0.68 14.24 -1.60
N GLY A 75 1.33 13.24 -2.18
CA GLY A 75 2.63 13.38 -2.84
C GLY A 75 3.80 12.76 -2.05
N GLU A 76 5.03 13.01 -2.52
CA GLU A 76 6.23 12.50 -1.87
C GLU A 76 6.54 13.28 -0.59
N VAL A 77 6.70 12.57 0.50
CA VAL A 77 6.98 13.09 1.84
C VAL A 77 8.37 12.63 2.27
N GLN A 78 9.13 13.52 2.87
CA GLN A 78 10.43 13.20 3.45
C GLN A 78 10.46 13.59 4.92
N PHE A 79 10.85 12.66 5.80
CA PHE A 79 10.96 12.89 7.24
C PHE A 79 12.17 12.19 7.84
N LEU A 80 12.60 12.66 9.02
CA LEU A 80 13.69 12.07 9.79
C LEU A 80 13.11 11.12 10.84
N ARG A 81 13.74 9.94 10.99
CA ARG A 81 13.37 8.95 12.01
C ARG A 81 14.59 8.35 12.70
N PRO A 82 14.47 7.94 13.97
CA PRO A 82 15.58 7.35 14.70
C PRO A 82 15.93 5.96 14.18
N TRP A 83 17.23 5.73 14.01
CA TRP A 83 17.80 4.44 13.65
C TRP A 83 18.49 3.81 14.85
N TYR A 84 18.19 2.53 15.09
CA TYR A 84 18.75 1.73 16.15
C TYR A 84 19.54 0.56 15.57
N LEU A 85 20.68 0.24 16.20
CA LEU A 85 21.54 -0.87 15.79
C LEU A 85 21.77 -1.79 16.98
N CYS A 86 21.51 -3.09 16.79
CA CYS A 86 21.83 -4.10 17.79
C CYS A 86 23.33 -4.41 17.76
N PRO A 87 24.04 -4.34 18.91
CA PRO A 87 25.46 -4.65 18.96
C PRO A 87 25.76 -6.14 18.79
N GLN A 88 24.79 -7.00 19.07
CA GLN A 88 24.99 -8.46 19.05
C GLN A 88 24.73 -9.06 17.67
N CYS A 89 23.60 -8.77 17.06
CA CYS A 89 23.24 -9.37 15.74
C CYS A 89 23.44 -8.38 14.57
N HIS A 90 23.88 -7.15 14.84
CA HIS A 90 24.10 -6.10 13.85
C HIS A 90 22.89 -5.73 13.01
N SER A 91 21.68 -6.13 13.41
CA SER A 91 20.45 -5.72 12.72
C SER A 91 20.11 -4.25 13.01
N GLY A 92 19.72 -3.53 11.97
CA GLY A 92 19.22 -2.18 12.06
C GLY A 92 17.70 -2.16 12.18
N GLN A 93 17.16 -1.26 13.01
CA GLN A 93 15.73 -1.16 13.25
C GLN A 93 15.24 0.28 13.15
N PHE A 94 14.03 0.43 12.65
CA PHE A 94 13.31 1.70 12.56
C PHE A 94 11.90 1.55 13.16
N PRO A 95 11.74 1.69 14.48
CA PRO A 95 10.42 1.52 15.11
C PRO A 95 9.32 2.44 14.55
N ALA A 96 9.70 3.61 14.04
CA ALA A 96 8.76 4.52 13.40
C ALA A 96 8.20 3.95 12.09
N ASP A 97 8.97 3.15 11.34
CA ASP A 97 8.48 2.54 10.10
C ASP A 97 7.39 1.49 10.42
N ALA A 98 7.58 0.69 11.48
CA ALA A 98 6.57 -0.27 11.96
C ALA A 98 5.29 0.46 12.44
N ALA A 99 5.46 1.52 13.24
CA ALA A 99 4.32 2.28 13.75
C ALA A 99 3.50 2.99 12.64
N LEU A 100 4.13 3.29 11.51
CA LEU A 100 3.50 3.95 10.35
C LEU A 100 3.09 2.96 9.24
N ASP A 101 3.26 1.67 9.46
CA ASP A 101 3.04 0.61 8.45
C ASP A 101 3.81 0.89 7.16
N LEU A 102 5.10 1.21 7.32
CA LEU A 102 6.03 1.51 6.22
C LEU A 102 7.19 0.50 6.12
N GLU A 103 7.11 -0.63 6.81
CA GLU A 103 8.13 -1.66 6.75
C GLU A 103 8.24 -2.23 5.33
N ASN A 104 9.47 -2.29 4.84
CA ASN A 104 9.81 -2.84 3.51
C ASN A 104 9.10 -2.20 2.30
N THR A 105 8.53 -1.00 2.45
CA THR A 105 7.83 -0.31 1.37
C THR A 105 8.04 1.20 1.43
N ASP A 106 8.16 1.85 0.27
CA ASP A 106 8.22 3.31 0.14
C ASP A 106 6.83 3.91 -0.21
N LEU A 107 5.77 3.12 -0.05
CA LEU A 107 4.39 3.51 -0.32
C LEU A 107 3.60 3.57 0.99
N SER A 108 2.89 4.67 1.22
CA SER A 108 2.00 4.77 2.38
C SER A 108 0.83 3.78 2.27
N PRO A 109 0.18 3.42 3.40
CA PRO A 109 -1.01 2.57 3.39
C PRO A 109 -2.10 3.08 2.44
N GLY A 110 -2.31 4.41 2.38
CA GLY A 110 -3.28 5.02 1.48
C GLY A 110 -2.95 4.81 0.00
N VAL A 111 -1.68 4.95 -0.38
CA VAL A 111 -1.25 4.67 -1.76
C VAL A 111 -1.36 3.18 -2.06
N ARG A 112 -0.91 2.31 -1.17
CA ARG A 112 -1.03 0.85 -1.37
C ARG A 112 -2.48 0.43 -1.61
N ARG A 113 -3.43 1.01 -0.85
CA ARG A 113 -4.87 0.77 -1.04
C ARG A 113 -5.34 1.20 -2.44
N MET A 114 -4.91 2.38 -2.90
CA MET A 114 -5.26 2.86 -4.25
C MET A 114 -4.68 1.94 -5.34
N LEU A 115 -3.41 1.53 -5.21
CA LEU A 115 -2.76 0.65 -6.18
C LEU A 115 -3.40 -0.74 -6.22
N ALA A 116 -3.77 -1.30 -5.07
CA ALA A 116 -4.47 -2.57 -5.00
C ALA A 116 -5.82 -2.50 -5.71
N LEU A 117 -6.60 -1.42 -5.48
CA LEU A 117 -7.90 -1.23 -6.10
C LEU A 117 -7.78 -1.18 -7.63
N VAL A 118 -6.92 -0.30 -8.18
CA VAL A 118 -6.78 -0.22 -9.65
C VAL A 118 -6.15 -1.47 -10.25
N GLY A 119 -5.25 -2.13 -9.51
CA GLY A 119 -4.62 -3.37 -9.96
C GLY A 119 -5.55 -4.59 -9.96
N SER A 120 -6.62 -4.57 -9.16
CA SER A 120 -7.65 -5.62 -9.17
C SER A 120 -8.71 -5.43 -10.26
N GLU A 121 -8.92 -4.20 -10.74
CA GLU A 121 -10.01 -3.90 -11.67
C GLU A 121 -9.54 -3.80 -13.13
N THR A 122 -8.26 -3.45 -13.36
CA THR A 122 -7.74 -3.20 -14.71
C THR A 122 -6.35 -3.80 -14.91
N SER A 123 -5.83 -3.75 -16.13
CA SER A 123 -4.41 -4.07 -16.36
C SER A 123 -3.51 -3.11 -15.58
N PHE A 124 -2.37 -3.57 -15.09
CA PHE A 124 -1.48 -2.78 -14.22
C PHE A 124 -0.98 -1.48 -14.88
N ASP A 125 -0.78 -1.48 -16.20
CA ASP A 125 -0.41 -0.23 -16.89
C ASP A 125 -1.57 0.75 -16.97
N HIS A 126 -2.79 0.27 -17.22
CA HIS A 126 -3.98 1.12 -17.18
C HIS A 126 -4.24 1.65 -15.77
N GLY A 127 -4.09 0.79 -14.74
CA GLY A 127 -4.18 1.22 -13.34
C GLY A 127 -3.15 2.32 -13.00
N ARG A 128 -1.91 2.20 -13.51
CA ARG A 128 -0.90 3.27 -13.39
C ARG A 128 -1.36 4.58 -13.98
N GLN A 129 -1.93 4.55 -15.20
CA GLN A 129 -2.45 5.74 -15.88
C GLN A 129 -3.62 6.37 -15.10
N GLN A 130 -4.52 5.54 -14.56
CA GLN A 130 -5.62 6.02 -13.71
C GLN A 130 -5.12 6.73 -12.45
N ILE A 131 -4.12 6.17 -11.76
CA ILE A 131 -3.50 6.81 -10.58
C ILE A 131 -2.88 8.16 -10.95
N GLU A 132 -2.18 8.24 -12.08
CA GLU A 132 -1.59 9.49 -12.54
C GLU A 132 -2.68 10.54 -12.86
N LEU A 133 -3.72 10.15 -13.59
CA LEU A 133 -4.81 11.05 -13.98
C LEU A 133 -5.67 11.47 -12.77
N LEU A 134 -6.15 10.52 -11.98
CA LEU A 134 -7.15 10.78 -10.93
C LEU A 134 -6.51 11.29 -9.64
N ALA A 135 -5.40 10.68 -9.22
CA ALA A 135 -4.71 11.05 -7.99
C ALA A 135 -3.54 12.02 -8.20
N GLY A 136 -3.05 12.19 -9.42
CA GLY A 136 -1.88 13.03 -9.71
C GLY A 136 -0.57 12.45 -9.15
N LEU A 137 -0.52 11.16 -8.87
CA LEU A 137 0.64 10.46 -8.34
C LEU A 137 1.35 9.70 -9.45
N GLN A 138 2.68 9.79 -9.46
CA GLN A 138 3.49 9.03 -10.41
C GLN A 138 3.98 7.74 -9.75
N VAL A 139 3.59 6.62 -10.32
CA VAL A 139 3.98 5.27 -9.91
C VAL A 139 4.45 4.47 -11.14
N THR A 140 5.15 3.38 -10.91
CA THR A 140 5.50 2.45 -11.99
C THR A 140 4.44 1.36 -12.12
N THR A 141 4.28 0.79 -13.33
CA THR A 141 3.42 -0.38 -13.57
C THR A 141 3.79 -1.52 -12.61
N LYS A 142 5.10 -1.71 -12.38
CA LYS A 142 5.60 -2.73 -11.44
C LYS A 142 5.22 -2.46 -9.98
N ALA A 143 5.06 -1.21 -9.58
CA ALA A 143 4.57 -0.87 -8.23
C ALA A 143 3.09 -1.25 -8.08
N VAL A 144 2.27 -1.02 -9.11
CA VAL A 144 0.86 -1.45 -9.12
C VAL A 144 0.76 -2.96 -8.99
N GLU A 145 1.46 -3.70 -9.87
CA GLU A 145 1.50 -5.16 -9.89
C GLU A 145 1.91 -5.73 -8.51
N ARG A 146 3.09 -5.39 -8.02
CA ARG A 146 3.61 -5.91 -6.74
C ARG A 146 2.69 -5.61 -5.56
N THR A 147 2.08 -4.42 -5.55
CA THR A 147 1.19 -4.05 -4.44
C THR A 147 -0.12 -4.84 -4.52
N ALA A 148 -0.70 -4.97 -5.70
CA ALA A 148 -1.93 -5.75 -5.88
C ALA A 148 -1.71 -7.23 -5.56
N GLU A 149 -0.61 -7.83 -6.04
CA GLU A 149 -0.25 -9.23 -5.77
C GLU A 149 0.00 -9.47 -4.26
N SER A 150 0.75 -8.57 -3.61
CA SER A 150 1.04 -8.71 -2.17
C SER A 150 -0.23 -8.65 -1.34
N ILE A 151 -1.10 -7.67 -1.59
CA ILE A 151 -2.37 -7.54 -0.86
C ILE A 151 -3.31 -8.71 -1.18
N GLY A 152 -3.35 -9.17 -2.44
CA GLY A 152 -4.10 -10.35 -2.82
C GLY A 152 -3.64 -11.61 -2.09
N ALA A 153 -2.33 -11.80 -1.94
CA ALA A 153 -1.77 -12.92 -1.18
C ALA A 153 -2.11 -12.85 0.31
N ASP A 154 -2.06 -11.64 0.90
CA ASP A 154 -2.45 -11.43 2.31
C ASP A 154 -3.93 -11.74 2.54
N ILE A 155 -4.82 -11.31 1.63
CA ILE A 155 -6.26 -11.62 1.69
C ILE A 155 -6.48 -13.13 1.61
N ALA A 156 -5.87 -13.81 0.64
CA ALA A 156 -5.99 -15.26 0.48
C ALA A 156 -5.50 -16.02 1.72
N GLY A 157 -4.39 -15.56 2.34
CA GLY A 157 -3.90 -16.12 3.60
C GLY A 157 -4.88 -15.93 4.77
N CYS A 158 -5.51 -14.77 4.88
CA CYS A 158 -6.52 -14.49 5.89
C CYS A 158 -7.77 -15.35 5.68
N GLU A 159 -8.24 -15.48 4.44
CA GLU A 159 -9.39 -16.33 4.08
C GLU A 159 -9.12 -17.81 4.39
N GLN A 160 -7.94 -18.31 4.04
CA GLN A 160 -7.53 -19.68 4.37
C GLN A 160 -7.56 -19.92 5.89
N THR A 161 -7.00 -18.99 6.67
CA THR A 161 -6.99 -19.07 8.13
C THR A 161 -8.42 -19.03 8.70
N ALA A 162 -9.29 -18.16 8.16
CA ALA A 162 -10.68 -18.08 8.57
C ALA A 162 -11.46 -19.39 8.29
N VAL A 163 -11.22 -20.00 7.13
CA VAL A 163 -11.81 -21.32 6.78
C VAL A 163 -11.33 -22.40 7.74
N GLU A 164 -10.02 -22.47 8.01
CA GLU A 164 -9.46 -23.44 8.95
C GLU A 164 -10.03 -23.29 10.36
N GLN A 165 -10.18 -22.04 10.84
CA GLN A 165 -10.82 -21.75 12.11
C GLN A 165 -12.29 -22.16 12.13
N ALA A 166 -13.04 -21.87 11.05
CA ALA A 166 -14.44 -22.26 10.94
C ALA A 166 -14.64 -23.78 10.94
N LEU A 167 -13.73 -24.53 10.29
CA LEU A 167 -13.75 -26.00 10.30
C LEU A 167 -13.45 -26.61 11.67
N GLN A 168 -12.74 -25.87 12.54
CA GLN A 168 -12.46 -26.30 13.92
C GLN A 168 -13.59 -25.98 14.91
N LEU A 169 -14.54 -25.14 14.51
CA LEU A 169 -15.69 -24.83 15.36
C LEU A 169 -16.61 -26.05 15.43
N HIS A 170 -16.80 -26.57 16.65
CA HIS A 170 -17.89 -27.51 16.92
C HIS A 170 -19.21 -26.75 16.78
N LEU A 171 -19.83 -26.82 15.63
CA LEU A 171 -21.18 -26.28 15.46
C LEU A 171 -22.13 -27.01 16.43
N PRO A 172 -22.92 -26.28 17.23
CA PRO A 172 -23.90 -26.92 18.09
C PRO A 172 -24.86 -27.74 17.21
N ILE A 173 -25.03 -29.01 17.58
CA ILE A 173 -26.02 -29.86 16.89
C ILE A 173 -27.38 -29.21 17.16
N MET A 174 -27.94 -28.58 16.13
CA MET A 174 -29.30 -28.06 16.20
C MET A 174 -30.23 -29.25 16.28
N VAL A 175 -30.84 -29.43 17.44
CA VAL A 175 -31.90 -30.42 17.62
C VAL A 175 -33.16 -29.84 16.98
N GLY A 176 -33.40 -30.19 15.72
CA GLY A 176 -34.55 -29.78 14.93
C GLY A 176 -34.88 -30.85 13.88
N GLU A 177 -35.99 -30.68 13.17
CA GLU A 177 -36.25 -31.57 12.04
C GLU A 177 -35.17 -31.47 10.98
N PRO A 178 -34.66 -32.61 10.48
CA PRO A 178 -33.59 -32.58 9.47
C PRO A 178 -34.06 -31.86 8.21
N ILE A 179 -33.22 -30.97 7.68
CA ILE A 179 -33.48 -30.32 6.38
C ILE A 179 -33.47 -31.43 5.31
N PRO A 180 -34.61 -31.70 4.66
CA PRO A 180 -34.73 -32.90 3.81
C PRO A 180 -33.88 -32.82 2.54
N ILE A 181 -33.55 -31.60 2.06
CA ILE A 181 -32.80 -31.40 0.83
C ILE A 181 -31.93 -30.12 0.98
N LEU A 182 -30.64 -30.23 0.72
CA LEU A 182 -29.71 -29.11 0.59
C LEU A 182 -29.27 -28.99 -0.89
N TYR A 183 -29.63 -27.87 -1.52
CA TYR A 183 -29.12 -27.55 -2.86
C TYR A 183 -27.81 -26.75 -2.76
N VAL A 184 -26.72 -27.29 -3.30
CA VAL A 184 -25.47 -26.61 -3.42
C VAL A 184 -25.19 -26.36 -4.91
N GLN A 185 -25.16 -25.11 -5.32
CA GLN A 185 -24.82 -24.75 -6.69
C GLN A 185 -23.43 -24.11 -6.68
N MET A 186 -22.54 -24.64 -7.53
CA MET A 186 -21.24 -24.06 -7.80
C MET A 186 -21.22 -23.61 -9.25
N ASP A 187 -20.95 -22.32 -9.47
CA ASP A 187 -20.69 -21.78 -10.80
C ASP A 187 -19.20 -21.61 -10.99
N GLY A 188 -18.69 -22.05 -12.13
CA GLY A 188 -17.27 -21.97 -12.46
C GLY A 188 -17.06 -21.03 -13.64
N THR A 189 -16.41 -19.91 -13.40
CA THR A 189 -15.99 -19.00 -14.47
C THR A 189 -14.58 -19.33 -14.93
N GLY A 190 -14.39 -19.51 -16.23
CA GLY A 190 -13.06 -19.67 -16.82
C GLY A 190 -12.29 -18.34 -16.78
N VAL A 191 -11.20 -18.29 -16.04
CA VAL A 191 -10.30 -17.14 -16.01
C VAL A 191 -9.15 -17.39 -16.99
N PRO A 192 -8.88 -16.48 -17.95
CA PRO A 192 -7.72 -16.63 -18.82
C PRO A 192 -6.43 -16.48 -17.99
N VAL A 193 -5.60 -17.51 -18.00
CA VAL A 193 -4.32 -17.55 -17.30
C VAL A 193 -3.17 -17.72 -18.30
N VAL A 194 -1.98 -17.24 -17.96
CA VAL A 194 -0.80 -17.43 -18.82
C VAL A 194 -0.35 -18.90 -18.80
N LYS A 195 0.17 -19.38 -19.93
CA LYS A 195 0.57 -20.80 -20.09
C LYS A 195 1.47 -21.33 -18.97
N LYS A 196 2.34 -20.49 -18.42
CA LYS A 196 3.22 -20.84 -17.30
C LYS A 196 2.47 -21.23 -16.04
N GLU A 197 1.29 -20.68 -15.79
CA GLU A 197 0.47 -20.98 -14.61
C GLU A 197 -0.40 -22.22 -14.80
N THR A 198 -0.54 -22.69 -16.03
CA THR A 198 -1.30 -23.91 -16.37
C THR A 198 -0.40 -25.13 -16.59
N GLU A 199 0.93 -24.97 -16.50
CA GLU A 199 1.87 -26.07 -16.69
C GLU A 199 1.62 -27.17 -15.65
N GLY A 200 1.35 -28.40 -16.13
CA GLY A 200 1.00 -29.54 -15.28
C GLY A 200 -0.45 -29.64 -14.84
N ARG A 201 -1.35 -28.73 -15.25
CA ARG A 201 -2.79 -28.86 -15.02
C ARG A 201 -3.50 -29.44 -16.23
N THR A 202 -4.32 -30.46 -16.01
CA THR A 202 -5.25 -30.97 -17.04
C THR A 202 -6.34 -29.94 -17.27
N GLY A 203 -6.40 -29.37 -18.48
CA GLY A 203 -7.48 -28.50 -18.87
C GLY A 203 -8.83 -29.21 -18.96
N LYS A 204 -9.89 -28.45 -19.16
CA LYS A 204 -11.23 -29.00 -19.40
C LYS A 204 -11.15 -29.89 -20.65
N VAL A 205 -11.52 -31.14 -20.51
CA VAL A 205 -11.70 -32.07 -21.66
C VAL A 205 -13.12 -31.78 -22.17
N ASP A 206 -13.23 -31.34 -23.44
CA ASP A 206 -14.52 -31.16 -24.11
C ASP A 206 -15.19 -32.48 -24.40
#